data_4a67669718278a9ecf36453288bbf376
#
_entry.id   4a67669718278a9ecf36453288bbf376
#
_cell.length_a   1.000
_cell.length_b   1.000
_cell.length_c   1.000
_cell.angle_alpha   90.00
_cell.angle_beta   90.00
_cell.angle_gamma   90.00
#
_symmetry.space_group_name_H-M   'P 1'
#
loop_
_entity.id
_entity.type
_entity.pdbx_description
1 polymer ?
#
loop_
_entity_poly.entity_id
_entity_poly.type
_entity_poly.pdbx_seq_one_letter_code
_entity_poly.pdbx_strand_id
1 'polypeptide(L)'
;MASVAFLGLGVMGYPMAAHLKNKGGHEVTVYNRTRATAEKWVAQHGGKLAPTPADAAAGQDFVFSCVGNDDDLRSVTTGPQGAFATMKKGAVYIDNTTASAEVARELDEKAKAAGFSFLDAPVSGGQAGAENGVLTVMVGGEEEAFEKARPVIDAFARMIGLMGPAGSGQLTKMINQITIAGLIQGLAEGIHFGKKAGLDIEKVVEVISKGAAGSWQMENRHKTMNAGKYDYGFAIDWMRKDLGICLDEANRNGASLPVTALVDQFYKDVQAMGGRRWDTSALLARLER
;
A
#
# COMPACT_ATOMS: atom_id res chain seq x y z
N MET A 1 -1.44 25.11 -7.13
CA MET A 1 -2.33 24.74 -6.00
C MET A 1 -3.54 24.07 -6.60
N ALA A 2 -3.87 22.87 -6.15
CA ALA A 2 -5.02 22.10 -6.61
C ALA A 2 -5.97 21.81 -5.45
N SER A 3 -7.24 21.53 -5.75
CA SER A 3 -8.20 21.00 -4.79
C SER A 3 -8.16 19.48 -4.75
N VAL A 4 -7.98 18.89 -3.56
CA VAL A 4 -7.69 17.46 -3.39
C VAL A 4 -8.60 16.86 -2.31
N ALA A 5 -9.21 15.70 -2.58
CA ALA A 5 -9.79 14.87 -1.54
C ALA A 5 -8.87 13.69 -1.21
N PHE A 6 -8.87 13.24 0.06
CA PHE A 6 -8.20 12.01 0.47
C PHE A 6 -9.15 11.13 1.30
N LEU A 7 -9.40 9.92 0.81
CA LEU A 7 -10.35 8.96 1.36
C LEU A 7 -9.58 7.80 2.02
N GLY A 8 -9.71 7.68 3.34
CA GLY A 8 -9.02 6.64 4.11
C GLY A 8 -7.71 7.11 4.74
N LEU A 9 -7.78 7.39 6.05
CA LEU A 9 -6.67 7.91 6.85
C LEU A 9 -6.11 6.80 7.77
N GLY A 10 -5.80 5.64 7.16
CA GLY A 10 -5.07 4.58 7.84
C GLY A 10 -3.59 4.92 8.01
N VAL A 11 -2.79 3.92 8.40
CA VAL A 11 -1.33 4.06 8.62
C VAL A 11 -0.61 4.71 7.42
N MET A 12 -1.05 4.38 6.20
CA MET A 12 -0.48 4.93 4.96
C MET A 12 -1.15 6.25 4.56
N GLY A 13 -2.48 6.30 4.53
CA GLY A 13 -3.23 7.45 4.02
C GLY A 13 -3.09 8.72 4.88
N TYR A 14 -2.95 8.56 6.19
CA TYR A 14 -2.82 9.70 7.11
C TYR A 14 -1.60 10.59 6.78
N PRO A 15 -0.36 10.05 6.70
CA PRO A 15 0.80 10.84 6.31
C PRO A 15 0.80 11.26 4.84
N MET A 16 0.27 10.44 3.91
CA MET A 16 0.18 10.82 2.50
C MET A 16 -0.70 12.08 2.31
N ALA A 17 -1.89 12.11 2.93
CA ALA A 17 -2.76 13.28 2.94
C ALA A 17 -2.06 14.52 3.57
N ALA A 18 -1.27 14.32 4.62
CA ALA A 18 -0.49 15.38 5.25
C ALA A 18 0.59 15.96 4.31
N HIS A 19 1.27 15.12 3.54
CA HIS A 19 2.24 15.58 2.55
C HIS A 19 1.58 16.37 1.42
N LEU A 20 0.41 15.94 0.92
CA LEU A 20 -0.36 16.71 -0.07
C LEU A 20 -0.66 18.13 0.43
N LYS A 21 -1.02 18.26 1.71
CA LYS A 21 -1.30 19.55 2.35
C LYS A 21 -0.03 20.38 2.58
N ASN A 22 0.95 19.79 3.28
CA ASN A 22 2.06 20.54 3.87
C ASN A 22 3.22 20.77 2.88
N LYS A 23 3.58 19.73 2.11
CA LYS A 23 4.66 19.78 1.11
C LYS A 23 4.12 20.19 -0.26
N GLY A 24 2.97 19.64 -0.67
CA GLY A 24 2.34 19.97 -1.94
C GLY A 24 1.63 21.32 -1.97
N GLY A 25 1.28 21.89 -0.81
CA GLY A 25 0.57 23.17 -0.72
C GLY A 25 -0.85 23.13 -1.27
N HIS A 26 -1.49 21.96 -1.31
CA HIS A 26 -2.83 21.79 -1.86
C HIS A 26 -3.93 22.10 -0.83
N GLU A 27 -5.14 22.39 -1.31
CA GLU A 27 -6.33 22.41 -0.46
C GLU A 27 -6.83 20.98 -0.28
N VAL A 28 -6.75 20.44 0.95
CA VAL A 28 -7.08 19.03 1.22
C VAL A 28 -8.38 18.91 2.02
N THR A 29 -9.30 18.11 1.48
CA THR A 29 -10.52 17.65 2.17
C THR A 29 -10.35 16.17 2.46
N VAL A 30 -10.55 15.76 3.71
CA VAL A 30 -10.37 14.37 4.12
C VAL A 30 -11.69 13.70 4.50
N TYR A 31 -11.74 12.40 4.24
CA TYR A 31 -12.77 11.50 4.75
C TYR A 31 -12.13 10.26 5.35
N ASN A 32 -12.69 9.80 6.46
CA ASN A 32 -12.36 8.49 7.02
C ASN A 32 -13.59 7.85 7.66
N ARG A 33 -13.77 6.53 7.49
CA ARG A 33 -14.88 5.77 8.08
C ARG A 33 -15.00 5.98 9.60
N THR A 34 -13.86 5.99 10.31
CA THR A 34 -13.78 6.43 11.70
C THR A 34 -13.59 7.95 11.74
N ARG A 35 -14.67 8.68 11.95
CA ARG A 35 -14.72 10.14 11.92
C ARG A 35 -13.67 10.81 12.82
N ALA A 36 -13.46 10.29 14.04
CA ALA A 36 -12.48 10.81 14.99
C ALA A 36 -11.04 10.84 14.42
N THR A 37 -10.68 9.91 13.52
CA THR A 37 -9.37 9.93 12.85
C THR A 37 -9.25 11.13 11.91
N ALA A 38 -10.30 11.45 11.17
CA ALA A 38 -10.31 12.60 10.27
C ALA A 38 -10.35 13.94 11.04
N GLU A 39 -11.08 14.00 12.14
CA GLU A 39 -11.08 15.17 13.05
C GLU A 39 -9.67 15.41 13.63
N LYS A 40 -8.98 14.36 14.07
CA LYS A 40 -7.59 14.44 14.54
C LYS A 40 -6.66 14.95 13.44
N TRP A 41 -6.83 14.44 12.21
CA TRP A 41 -6.02 14.86 11.07
C TRP A 41 -6.20 16.36 10.78
N VAL A 42 -7.45 16.85 10.73
CA VAL A 42 -7.77 18.26 10.50
C VAL A 42 -7.24 19.15 11.64
N ALA A 43 -7.34 18.71 12.89
CA ALA A 43 -6.79 19.44 14.03
C ALA A 43 -5.26 19.59 13.93
N GLN A 44 -4.57 18.57 13.41
CA GLN A 44 -3.10 18.56 13.30
C GLN A 44 -2.57 19.30 12.07
N HIS A 45 -3.24 19.15 10.91
CA HIS A 45 -2.72 19.62 9.62
C HIS A 45 -3.56 20.73 8.99
N GLY A 46 -4.74 21.05 9.53
CA GLY A 46 -5.72 21.91 8.89
C GLY A 46 -6.43 21.19 7.73
N GLY A 47 -7.08 21.97 6.86
CA GLY A 47 -7.88 21.41 5.76
C GLY A 47 -9.36 21.27 6.15
N LYS A 48 -10.10 20.43 5.42
CA LYS A 48 -11.55 20.26 5.60
C LYS A 48 -11.89 18.81 5.89
N LEU A 49 -12.91 18.56 6.68
CA LEU A 49 -13.51 17.26 6.94
C LEU A 49 -14.82 17.14 6.16
N ALA A 50 -15.01 16.03 5.46
CA ALA A 50 -16.28 15.68 4.83
C ALA A 50 -16.94 14.48 5.53
N PRO A 51 -18.28 14.44 5.60
CA PRO A 51 -19.01 13.35 6.25
C PRO A 51 -19.09 12.08 5.40
N THR A 52 -18.99 12.20 4.07
CA THR A 52 -19.04 11.07 3.12
C THR A 52 -17.93 11.19 2.07
N PRO A 53 -17.58 10.07 1.37
CA PRO A 53 -16.69 10.12 0.21
C PRO A 53 -17.21 11.05 -0.89
N ALA A 54 -18.53 11.07 -1.13
CA ALA A 54 -19.16 11.93 -2.12
C ALA A 54 -18.97 13.42 -1.76
N ASP A 55 -19.22 13.80 -0.50
CA ASP A 55 -19.02 15.18 -0.05
C ASP A 55 -17.54 15.59 -0.14
N ALA A 56 -16.62 14.65 0.15
CA ALA A 56 -15.19 14.93 0.03
C ALA A 56 -14.77 15.18 -1.43
N ALA A 57 -15.31 14.41 -2.37
CA ALA A 57 -14.96 14.45 -3.79
C ALA A 57 -15.59 15.60 -4.56
N ALA A 58 -16.66 16.21 -4.03
CA ALA A 58 -17.42 17.26 -4.73
C ALA A 58 -16.53 18.44 -5.12
N GLY A 59 -16.43 18.72 -6.44
CA GLY A 59 -15.68 19.84 -6.99
C GLY A 59 -14.16 19.71 -6.96
N GLN A 60 -13.61 18.59 -6.52
CA GLN A 60 -12.15 18.39 -6.44
C GLN A 60 -11.52 18.16 -7.81
N ASP A 61 -10.25 18.57 -7.97
CA ASP A 61 -9.44 18.27 -9.15
C ASP A 61 -8.89 16.85 -9.10
N PHE A 62 -8.49 16.41 -7.90
CA PHE A 62 -7.94 15.09 -7.63
C PHE A 62 -8.60 14.47 -6.41
N VAL A 63 -8.91 13.18 -6.50
CA VAL A 63 -9.44 12.39 -5.39
C VAL A 63 -8.53 11.20 -5.17
N PHE A 64 -7.96 11.09 -3.99
CA PHE A 64 -7.10 9.98 -3.58
C PHE A 64 -7.86 9.03 -2.66
N SER A 65 -7.54 7.74 -2.73
CA SER A 65 -7.99 6.74 -1.75
C SER A 65 -6.82 5.86 -1.29
N CYS A 66 -6.88 5.43 -0.02
CA CYS A 66 -6.03 4.38 0.52
C CYS A 66 -6.83 3.63 1.60
N VAL A 67 -7.48 2.54 1.19
CA VAL A 67 -8.42 1.76 2.01
C VAL A 67 -7.96 0.30 2.17
N GLY A 68 -8.81 -0.59 2.66
CA GLY A 68 -8.37 -1.92 3.08
C GLY A 68 -8.27 -2.97 1.97
N ASN A 69 -9.26 -3.02 1.07
CA ASN A 69 -9.45 -4.06 0.07
C ASN A 69 -10.38 -3.60 -1.05
N ASP A 70 -10.73 -4.52 -1.98
CA ASP A 70 -11.62 -4.26 -3.12
C ASP A 70 -13.02 -3.78 -2.69
N ASP A 71 -13.60 -4.37 -1.65
CA ASP A 71 -14.94 -4.02 -1.16
C ASP A 71 -14.95 -2.63 -0.52
N ASP A 72 -13.95 -2.32 0.30
CA ASP A 72 -13.75 -0.98 0.86
C ASP A 72 -13.55 0.05 -0.27
N LEU A 73 -12.81 -0.30 -1.34
CA LEU A 73 -12.59 0.57 -2.49
C LEU A 73 -13.89 0.82 -3.28
N ARG A 74 -14.68 -0.23 -3.56
CA ARG A 74 -16.00 -0.08 -4.18
C ARG A 74 -16.92 0.77 -3.29
N SER A 75 -16.88 0.59 -1.99
CA SER A 75 -17.71 1.36 -1.05
C SER A 75 -17.42 2.86 -1.13
N VAL A 76 -16.14 3.27 -1.17
CA VAL A 76 -15.77 4.70 -1.21
C VAL A 76 -15.83 5.31 -2.61
N THR A 77 -15.91 4.50 -3.67
CA THR A 77 -15.98 4.96 -5.07
C THR A 77 -17.39 4.93 -5.61
N THR A 78 -17.97 3.74 -5.79
CA THR A 78 -19.26 3.50 -6.45
C THR A 78 -20.40 3.13 -5.51
N GLY A 79 -20.12 3.05 -4.20
CA GLY A 79 -21.14 2.83 -3.17
C GLY A 79 -22.17 3.97 -3.11
N PRO A 80 -23.25 3.82 -2.32
CA PRO A 80 -24.37 4.79 -2.28
C PRO A 80 -23.95 6.23 -1.94
N GLN A 81 -22.86 6.41 -1.20
CA GLN A 81 -22.25 7.70 -0.86
C GLN A 81 -20.81 7.80 -1.40
N GLY A 82 -20.53 7.08 -2.46
CA GLY A 82 -19.21 7.00 -3.08
C GLY A 82 -18.84 8.26 -3.86
N ALA A 83 -17.54 8.47 -3.99
CA ALA A 83 -16.95 9.66 -4.61
C ALA A 83 -17.38 9.87 -6.08
N PHE A 84 -17.62 8.78 -6.84
CA PHE A 84 -17.96 8.87 -8.26
C PHE A 84 -19.27 9.59 -8.52
N ALA A 85 -20.19 9.62 -7.54
CA ALA A 85 -21.46 10.32 -7.67
C ALA A 85 -21.34 11.87 -7.80
N THR A 86 -20.24 12.45 -7.32
CA THR A 86 -20.07 13.91 -7.21
C THR A 86 -18.78 14.44 -7.85
N MET A 87 -17.93 13.56 -8.35
CA MET A 87 -16.72 13.96 -9.05
C MET A 87 -17.06 14.75 -10.32
N LYS A 88 -16.36 15.85 -10.52
CA LYS A 88 -16.52 16.67 -11.73
C LYS A 88 -15.86 16.03 -12.94
N LYS A 89 -16.38 16.33 -14.13
CA LYS A 89 -15.76 15.93 -15.39
C LYS A 89 -14.33 16.45 -15.49
N GLY A 90 -13.44 15.63 -16.01
CA GLY A 90 -12.01 15.94 -16.15
C GLY A 90 -11.20 15.89 -14.86
N ALA A 91 -11.79 15.53 -13.70
CA ALA A 91 -11.05 15.20 -12.50
C ALA A 91 -10.25 13.89 -12.65
N VAL A 92 -9.35 13.60 -11.73
CA VAL A 92 -8.60 12.34 -11.69
C VAL A 92 -8.81 11.66 -10.34
N TYR A 93 -9.25 10.42 -10.34
CA TYR A 93 -9.25 9.55 -9.16
C TYR A 93 -7.95 8.75 -9.11
N ILE A 94 -7.26 8.74 -7.97
CA ILE A 94 -5.99 8.04 -7.76
C ILE A 94 -6.15 7.09 -6.58
N ASP A 95 -6.13 5.78 -6.84
CA ASP A 95 -6.25 4.76 -5.81
C ASP A 95 -4.89 4.22 -5.37
N ASN A 96 -4.50 4.51 -4.14
CA ASN A 96 -3.27 4.01 -3.53
C ASN A 96 -3.49 2.71 -2.73
N THR A 97 -4.67 2.13 -2.77
CA THR A 97 -4.98 0.84 -2.14
C THR A 97 -4.23 -0.30 -2.84
N THR A 98 -3.74 -1.27 -2.10
CA THR A 98 -3.38 -2.56 -2.69
C THR A 98 -4.66 -3.38 -2.86
N ALA A 99 -5.11 -3.51 -4.10
CA ALA A 99 -6.37 -4.12 -4.52
C ALA A 99 -6.14 -5.06 -5.71
N SER A 100 -7.19 -5.70 -6.22
CA SER A 100 -7.10 -6.51 -7.43
C SER A 100 -6.95 -5.65 -8.69
N ALA A 101 -6.29 -6.19 -9.73
CA ALA A 101 -6.26 -5.55 -11.03
C ALA A 101 -7.65 -5.54 -11.70
N GLU A 102 -8.53 -6.44 -11.29
CA GLU A 102 -9.90 -6.53 -11.74
C GLU A 102 -10.73 -5.34 -11.27
N VAL A 103 -10.69 -5.00 -9.98
CA VAL A 103 -11.39 -3.82 -9.45
C VAL A 103 -10.83 -2.52 -10.04
N ALA A 104 -9.53 -2.45 -10.30
CA ALA A 104 -8.92 -1.28 -10.93
C ALA A 104 -9.49 -1.06 -12.35
N ARG A 105 -9.60 -2.13 -13.16
CA ARG A 105 -10.22 -2.06 -14.50
C ARG A 105 -11.70 -1.74 -14.44
N GLU A 106 -12.45 -2.36 -13.52
CA GLU A 106 -13.86 -2.06 -13.26
C GLU A 106 -14.09 -0.57 -12.98
N LEU A 107 -13.27 0.02 -12.13
CA LEU A 107 -13.39 1.41 -11.72
C LEU A 107 -12.92 2.39 -12.81
N ASP A 108 -11.92 2.03 -13.61
CA ASP A 108 -11.50 2.81 -14.77
C ASP A 108 -12.63 2.92 -15.81
N GLU A 109 -13.31 1.80 -16.14
CA GLU A 109 -14.44 1.79 -17.05
C GLU A 109 -15.58 2.70 -16.56
N LYS A 110 -15.92 2.61 -15.25
CA LYS A 110 -16.95 3.45 -14.64
C LYS A 110 -16.58 4.92 -14.61
N ALA A 111 -15.32 5.24 -14.34
CA ALA A 111 -14.79 6.61 -14.34
C ALA A 111 -14.87 7.23 -15.74
N LYS A 112 -14.43 6.51 -16.77
CA LYS A 112 -14.51 6.93 -18.17
C LYS A 112 -15.96 7.19 -18.60
N ALA A 113 -16.88 6.31 -18.24
CA ALA A 113 -18.31 6.49 -18.53
C ALA A 113 -18.90 7.74 -17.84
N ALA A 114 -18.36 8.13 -16.69
CA ALA A 114 -18.77 9.34 -15.95
C ALA A 114 -18.02 10.61 -16.38
N GLY A 115 -17.00 10.50 -17.23
CA GLY A 115 -16.25 11.62 -17.81
C GLY A 115 -15.08 12.15 -16.98
N PHE A 116 -14.50 11.32 -16.13
CA PHE A 116 -13.25 11.57 -15.40
C PHE A 116 -12.29 10.38 -15.54
N SER A 117 -11.05 10.54 -15.08
CA SER A 117 -10.02 9.52 -15.22
C SER A 117 -9.81 8.76 -13.90
N PHE A 118 -9.38 7.50 -14.00
CA PHE A 118 -8.97 6.65 -12.88
C PHE A 118 -7.52 6.18 -13.06
N LEU A 119 -6.76 6.20 -11.96
CA LEU A 119 -5.41 5.64 -11.88
C LEU A 119 -5.35 4.68 -10.69
N ASP A 120 -4.96 3.43 -10.92
CA ASP A 120 -4.51 2.54 -9.85
C ASP A 120 -3.04 2.86 -9.56
N ALA A 121 -2.76 3.25 -8.33
CA ALA A 121 -1.46 3.80 -7.94
C ALA A 121 -0.98 3.24 -6.58
N PRO A 122 -0.95 1.91 -6.39
CA PRO A 122 -0.48 1.31 -5.16
C PRO A 122 0.97 1.70 -4.85
N VAL A 123 1.30 1.66 -3.57
CA VAL A 123 2.56 2.20 -3.05
C VAL A 123 3.44 1.14 -2.40
N SER A 124 4.75 1.39 -2.38
CA SER A 124 5.75 0.61 -1.66
C SER A 124 6.67 1.53 -0.86
N GLY A 125 7.13 1.06 0.32
CA GLY A 125 7.97 1.82 1.25
C GLY A 125 7.53 1.72 2.71
N GLY A 126 6.35 1.09 2.95
CA GLY A 126 5.77 0.89 4.28
C GLY A 126 5.46 2.19 5.02
N GLN A 127 5.15 2.08 6.31
CA GLN A 127 4.81 3.22 7.16
C GLN A 127 5.90 4.29 7.15
N ALA A 128 7.16 3.91 7.32
CA ALA A 128 8.28 4.84 7.34
C ALA A 128 8.42 5.60 6.00
N GLY A 129 8.20 4.94 4.86
CA GLY A 129 8.19 5.58 3.55
C GLY A 129 7.06 6.59 3.40
N ALA A 130 5.87 6.29 3.94
CA ALA A 130 4.73 7.19 3.93
C ALA A 130 4.97 8.41 4.84
N GLU A 131 5.46 8.20 6.07
CA GLU A 131 5.77 9.27 7.03
C GLU A 131 6.84 10.22 6.51
N ASN A 132 7.87 9.70 5.84
CA ASN A 132 8.96 10.49 5.29
C ASN A 132 8.66 11.08 3.89
N GLY A 133 7.53 10.76 3.26
CA GLY A 133 7.17 11.25 1.93
C GLY A 133 8.11 10.75 0.82
N VAL A 134 8.55 9.49 0.91
CA VAL A 134 9.53 8.86 0.01
C VAL A 134 9.03 7.52 -0.54
N LEU A 135 7.73 7.40 -0.80
CA LEU A 135 7.13 6.19 -1.36
C LEU A 135 7.55 5.96 -2.81
N THR A 136 7.51 4.70 -3.23
CA THR A 136 7.51 4.32 -4.65
C THR A 136 6.06 4.08 -5.06
N VAL A 137 5.61 4.69 -6.15
CA VAL A 137 4.25 4.63 -6.66
C VAL A 137 4.24 3.96 -8.02
N MET A 138 3.46 2.89 -8.17
CA MET A 138 3.32 2.12 -9.40
C MET A 138 1.96 2.45 -10.00
N VAL A 139 1.94 3.19 -11.12
CA VAL A 139 0.70 3.73 -11.68
C VAL A 139 0.23 2.93 -12.88
N GLY A 140 -1.04 2.56 -12.90
CA GLY A 140 -1.75 2.06 -14.07
C GLY A 140 -2.85 3.03 -14.48
N GLY A 141 -3.03 3.23 -15.79
CA GLY A 141 -4.05 4.11 -16.36
C GLY A 141 -3.59 4.84 -17.61
N GLU A 142 -4.37 5.84 -18.02
CA GLU A 142 -4.07 6.64 -19.20
C GLU A 142 -2.93 7.63 -18.95
N GLU A 143 -2.03 7.79 -19.92
CA GLU A 143 -0.84 8.65 -19.83
C GLU A 143 -1.19 10.11 -19.55
N GLU A 144 -2.24 10.66 -20.19
CA GLU A 144 -2.69 12.04 -19.95
C GLU A 144 -3.11 12.26 -18.50
N ALA A 145 -3.85 11.31 -17.92
CA ALA A 145 -4.25 11.37 -16.51
C ALA A 145 -3.04 11.23 -15.56
N PHE A 146 -2.08 10.38 -15.93
CA PHE A 146 -0.83 10.20 -15.20
C PHE A 146 -0.01 11.48 -15.17
N GLU A 147 0.26 12.11 -16.31
CA GLU A 147 1.04 13.35 -16.38
C GLU A 147 0.36 14.51 -15.62
N LYS A 148 -0.99 14.55 -15.61
CA LYS A 148 -1.77 15.51 -14.82
C LYS A 148 -1.64 15.25 -13.31
N ALA A 149 -1.65 14.00 -12.88
CA ALA A 149 -1.61 13.61 -11.45
C ALA A 149 -0.18 13.59 -10.87
N ARG A 150 0.84 13.31 -11.69
CA ARG A 150 2.23 13.15 -11.27
C ARG A 150 2.76 14.28 -10.38
N PRO A 151 2.59 15.58 -10.71
CA PRO A 151 3.07 16.66 -9.85
C PRO A 151 2.41 16.69 -8.46
N VAL A 152 1.19 16.15 -8.34
CA VAL A 152 0.48 16.05 -7.06
C VAL A 152 0.99 14.86 -6.24
N ILE A 153 1.23 13.72 -6.90
CA ILE A 153 1.77 12.50 -6.28
C ILE A 153 3.20 12.72 -5.74
N ASP A 154 4.00 13.57 -6.39
CA ASP A 154 5.36 13.95 -5.97
C ASP A 154 5.43 14.47 -4.51
N ALA A 155 4.32 14.93 -3.94
CA ALA A 155 4.29 15.39 -2.56
C ALA A 155 4.68 14.30 -1.55
N PHE A 156 4.39 13.02 -1.83
CA PHE A 156 4.68 11.89 -0.93
C PHE A 156 5.53 10.78 -1.57
N ALA A 157 6.03 10.99 -2.77
CA ALA A 157 6.78 9.98 -3.52
C ALA A 157 8.23 10.42 -3.79
N ARG A 158 9.12 9.44 -3.90
CA ARG A 158 10.49 9.58 -4.45
C ARG A 158 10.64 8.97 -5.83
N MET A 159 9.72 8.08 -6.22
CA MET A 159 9.70 7.41 -7.52
C MET A 159 8.25 7.16 -7.91
N ILE A 160 7.90 7.54 -9.13
CA ILE A 160 6.58 7.35 -9.71
C ILE A 160 6.78 6.80 -11.11
N GLY A 161 6.17 5.67 -11.43
CA GLY A 161 6.26 5.05 -12.75
C GLY A 161 4.90 4.69 -13.30
N LEU A 162 4.63 5.08 -14.57
CA LEU A 162 3.49 4.56 -15.33
C LEU A 162 3.85 3.17 -15.86
N MET A 163 3.09 2.16 -15.45
CA MET A 163 3.35 0.75 -15.73
C MET A 163 2.55 0.19 -16.90
N GLY A 164 1.59 0.96 -17.42
CA GLY A 164 0.71 0.55 -18.50
C GLY A 164 -0.75 0.94 -18.24
N PRO A 165 -1.73 0.33 -18.93
CA PRO A 165 -3.14 0.64 -18.75
C PRO A 165 -3.65 0.29 -17.35
N ALA A 166 -4.91 0.64 -17.06
CA ALA A 166 -5.55 0.37 -15.77
C ALA A 166 -5.38 -1.09 -15.31
N GLY A 167 -5.02 -1.27 -14.05
CA GLY A 167 -4.65 -2.54 -13.43
C GLY A 167 -3.14 -2.86 -13.48
N SER A 168 -2.34 -2.16 -14.30
CA SER A 168 -0.89 -2.42 -14.40
C SER A 168 -0.13 -1.99 -13.15
N GLY A 169 -0.58 -0.96 -12.43
CA GLY A 169 -0.04 -0.59 -11.13
C GLY A 169 -0.24 -1.70 -10.11
N GLN A 170 -1.46 -2.26 -10.03
CA GLN A 170 -1.79 -3.38 -9.13
C GLN A 170 -1.01 -4.64 -9.49
N LEU A 171 -0.88 -4.99 -10.77
CA LEU A 171 -0.05 -6.13 -11.21
C LEU A 171 1.43 -5.93 -10.83
N THR A 172 1.95 -4.72 -10.97
CA THR A 172 3.32 -4.39 -10.53
C THR A 172 3.44 -4.49 -8.99
N LYS A 173 2.42 -4.06 -8.25
CA LYS A 173 2.39 -4.25 -6.80
C LYS A 173 2.35 -5.72 -6.41
N MET A 174 1.64 -6.58 -7.14
CA MET A 174 1.65 -8.03 -6.90
C MET A 174 3.06 -8.61 -7.05
N ILE A 175 3.83 -8.23 -8.08
CA ILE A 175 5.24 -8.62 -8.23
C ILE A 175 6.05 -8.22 -6.99
N ASN A 176 5.87 -6.98 -6.51
CA ASN A 176 6.53 -6.50 -5.30
C ASN A 176 6.18 -7.37 -4.08
N GLN A 177 4.91 -7.75 -3.89
CA GLN A 177 4.47 -8.54 -2.74
C GLN A 177 4.95 -9.99 -2.82
N ILE A 178 4.92 -10.61 -4.00
CA ILE A 178 5.50 -11.93 -4.28
C ILE A 178 6.98 -11.95 -3.91
N THR A 179 7.74 -10.95 -4.36
CA THR A 179 9.18 -10.83 -4.08
C THR A 179 9.45 -10.66 -2.59
N ILE A 180 8.70 -9.79 -1.89
CA ILE A 180 8.85 -9.55 -0.45
C ILE A 180 8.57 -10.84 0.34
N ALA A 181 7.55 -11.61 -0.01
CA ALA A 181 7.21 -12.85 0.68
C ALA A 181 8.37 -13.84 0.67
N GLY A 182 8.97 -14.10 -0.49
CA GLY A 182 10.12 -14.98 -0.62
C GLY A 182 11.37 -14.46 0.10
N LEU A 183 11.63 -13.15 -0.02
CA LEU A 183 12.75 -12.48 0.65
C LEU A 183 12.70 -12.61 2.18
N ILE A 184 11.56 -12.29 2.78
CA ILE A 184 11.43 -12.34 4.25
C ILE A 184 11.51 -13.76 4.76
N GLN A 185 10.93 -14.75 4.05
CA GLN A 185 11.05 -16.14 4.44
C GLN A 185 12.51 -16.62 4.38
N GLY A 186 13.23 -16.33 3.29
CA GLY A 186 14.65 -16.67 3.17
C GLY A 186 15.50 -16.00 4.26
N LEU A 187 15.23 -14.74 4.58
CA LEU A 187 15.91 -14.03 5.67
C LEU A 187 15.60 -14.66 7.05
N ALA A 188 14.35 -15.05 7.30
CA ALA A 188 13.95 -15.71 8.54
C ALA A 188 14.69 -17.05 8.73
N GLU A 189 14.76 -17.88 7.68
CA GLU A 189 15.49 -19.14 7.71
C GLU A 189 17.00 -18.92 7.91
N GLY A 190 17.59 -17.94 7.21
CA GLY A 190 19.01 -17.59 7.36
C GLY A 190 19.35 -17.13 8.78
N ILE A 191 18.53 -16.27 9.38
CA ILE A 191 18.72 -15.82 10.78
C ILE A 191 18.57 -17.02 11.75
N HIS A 192 17.53 -17.84 11.57
CA HIS A 192 17.32 -19.03 12.40
C HIS A 192 18.52 -19.98 12.32
N PHE A 193 19.00 -20.29 11.12
CA PHE A 193 20.17 -21.10 10.89
C PHE A 193 21.40 -20.53 11.59
N GLY A 194 21.67 -19.23 11.43
CA GLY A 194 22.80 -18.56 12.05
C GLY A 194 22.76 -18.63 13.57
N LYS A 195 21.58 -18.42 14.20
CA LYS A 195 21.38 -18.59 15.65
C LYS A 195 21.69 -20.02 16.10
N LYS A 196 21.22 -21.04 15.37
CA LYS A 196 21.51 -22.45 15.69
C LYS A 196 22.97 -22.81 15.50
N ALA A 197 23.67 -22.16 14.60
CA ALA A 197 25.11 -22.32 14.37
C ALA A 197 25.98 -21.51 15.36
N GLY A 198 25.37 -20.75 16.31
CA GLY A 198 26.09 -19.95 17.29
C GLY A 198 26.74 -18.68 16.73
N LEU A 199 26.28 -18.19 15.57
CA LEU A 199 26.81 -16.99 14.93
C LEU A 199 26.17 -15.71 15.53
N ASP A 200 26.95 -14.65 15.55
CA ASP A 200 26.47 -13.30 15.84
C ASP A 200 25.72 -12.76 14.59
N ILE A 201 24.40 -12.70 14.67
CA ILE A 201 23.54 -12.33 13.54
C ILE A 201 23.81 -10.90 13.08
N GLU A 202 24.12 -9.96 13.97
CA GLU A 202 24.39 -8.58 13.56
C GLU A 202 25.68 -8.50 12.73
N LYS A 203 26.75 -9.20 13.13
CA LYS A 203 27.99 -9.30 12.34
C LYS A 203 27.79 -10.01 11.01
N VAL A 204 27.00 -11.10 11.00
CA VAL A 204 26.67 -11.81 9.76
C VAL A 204 25.99 -10.86 8.79
N VAL A 205 24.94 -10.14 9.23
CA VAL A 205 24.20 -9.20 8.38
C VAL A 205 25.05 -8.01 7.94
N GLU A 206 25.92 -7.49 8.80
CA GLU A 206 26.87 -6.41 8.43
C GLU A 206 27.67 -6.79 7.16
N VAL A 207 28.12 -8.04 7.09
CA VAL A 207 28.91 -8.53 5.96
C VAL A 207 28.03 -8.86 4.75
N ILE A 208 27.02 -9.72 4.92
CA ILE A 208 26.28 -10.27 3.77
C ILE A 208 25.31 -9.26 3.14
N SER A 209 24.91 -8.21 3.86
CA SER A 209 24.06 -7.15 3.31
C SER A 209 24.73 -6.36 2.17
N LYS A 210 26.05 -6.41 2.06
CA LYS A 210 26.85 -5.77 0.99
C LYS A 210 27.06 -6.69 -0.21
N GLY A 211 26.64 -7.95 -0.12
CA GLY A 211 26.72 -8.94 -1.17
C GLY A 211 25.39 -9.15 -1.90
N ALA A 212 25.33 -10.19 -2.73
CA ALA A 212 24.19 -10.53 -3.58
C ALA A 212 22.89 -10.88 -2.79
N ALA A 213 23.01 -11.26 -1.52
CA ALA A 213 21.88 -11.55 -0.66
C ALA A 213 21.27 -10.30 0.00
N GLY A 214 21.86 -9.12 -0.19
CA GLY A 214 21.39 -7.85 0.37
C GLY A 214 19.96 -7.51 -0.03
N SER A 215 19.21 -6.96 0.91
CA SER A 215 17.84 -6.45 0.67
C SER A 215 17.47 -5.41 1.70
N TRP A 216 16.48 -4.58 1.35
CA TRP A 216 15.93 -3.62 2.31
C TRP A 216 15.45 -4.29 3.61
N GLN A 217 14.82 -5.46 3.51
CA GLN A 217 14.36 -6.24 4.66
C GLN A 217 15.53 -6.68 5.54
N MET A 218 16.60 -7.17 4.93
CA MET A 218 17.81 -7.55 5.66
C MET A 218 18.38 -6.34 6.42
N GLU A 219 18.53 -5.19 5.78
CA GLU A 219 19.10 -3.99 6.40
C GLU A 219 18.20 -3.41 7.50
N ASN A 220 16.86 -3.43 7.33
CA ASN A 220 15.93 -2.71 8.19
C ASN A 220 15.14 -3.61 9.16
N ARG A 221 15.23 -4.94 9.06
CA ARG A 221 14.45 -5.87 9.89
C ARG A 221 15.28 -6.84 10.74
N HIS A 222 16.53 -7.12 10.36
CA HIS A 222 17.33 -8.14 11.07
C HIS A 222 17.45 -7.92 12.57
N LYS A 223 17.61 -6.68 13.05
CA LYS A 223 17.73 -6.36 14.49
C LYS A 223 16.46 -6.67 15.27
N THR A 224 15.32 -6.25 14.74
CA THR A 224 14.02 -6.50 15.38
C THR A 224 13.64 -7.98 15.30
N MET A 225 13.93 -8.65 14.17
CA MET A 225 13.80 -10.11 14.05
C MET A 225 14.66 -10.84 15.07
N ASN A 226 15.93 -10.48 15.16
CA ASN A 226 16.87 -11.09 16.12
C ASN A 226 16.43 -10.89 17.58
N ALA A 227 15.79 -9.76 17.88
CA ALA A 227 15.26 -9.43 19.21
C ALA A 227 13.83 -9.96 19.46
N GLY A 228 13.20 -10.66 18.51
CA GLY A 228 11.82 -11.16 18.65
C GLY A 228 10.74 -10.07 18.75
N LYS A 229 10.98 -8.89 18.17
CA LYS A 229 10.07 -7.73 18.25
C LYS A 229 9.37 -7.51 16.91
N TYR A 230 8.04 -7.58 16.91
CA TYR A 230 7.23 -7.55 15.68
C TYR A 230 6.04 -6.58 15.72
N ASP A 231 5.81 -5.84 16.82
CA ASP A 231 4.65 -4.95 17.02
C ASP A 231 4.80 -3.61 16.28
N TYR A 232 5.06 -3.67 14.97
CA TYR A 232 5.23 -2.50 14.10
C TYR A 232 5.06 -2.91 12.62
N GLY A 233 5.19 -1.95 11.71
CA GLY A 233 5.39 -2.16 10.29
C GLY A 233 4.13 -2.62 9.53
N PHE A 234 4.28 -3.64 8.68
CA PHE A 234 3.25 -4.13 7.78
C PHE A 234 2.59 -5.41 8.32
N ALA A 235 1.34 -5.28 8.76
CA ALA A 235 0.63 -6.35 9.43
C ALA A 235 0.42 -7.60 8.55
N ILE A 236 0.59 -8.78 9.16
CA ILE A 236 0.39 -10.09 8.51
C ILE A 236 -0.99 -10.23 7.89
N ASP A 237 -2.06 -9.72 8.53
CA ASP A 237 -3.41 -9.76 7.94
C ASP A 237 -3.45 -9.09 6.55
N TRP A 238 -2.77 -7.96 6.38
CA TRP A 238 -2.68 -7.27 5.10
C TRP A 238 -1.79 -8.00 4.10
N MET A 239 -0.66 -8.55 4.56
CA MET A 239 0.20 -9.35 3.67
C MET A 239 -0.54 -10.58 3.15
N ARG A 240 -1.29 -11.30 3.98
CA ARG A 240 -2.09 -12.44 3.54
C ARG A 240 -3.19 -12.05 2.56
N LYS A 241 -3.84 -10.89 2.78
CA LYS A 241 -4.76 -10.33 1.77
C LYS A 241 -4.03 -10.12 0.44
N ASP A 242 -2.86 -9.49 0.46
CA ASP A 242 -2.10 -9.20 -0.75
C ASP A 242 -1.65 -10.49 -1.46
N LEU A 243 -1.17 -11.49 -0.73
CA LEU A 243 -0.80 -12.79 -1.33
C LEU A 243 -2.00 -13.55 -1.88
N GLY A 244 -3.17 -13.44 -1.24
CA GLY A 244 -4.43 -13.96 -1.79
C GLY A 244 -4.75 -13.36 -3.15
N ILE A 245 -4.67 -12.03 -3.30
CA ILE A 245 -4.84 -11.35 -4.58
C ILE A 245 -3.83 -11.84 -5.63
N CYS A 246 -2.55 -12.05 -5.23
CA CYS A 246 -1.53 -12.58 -6.13
C CYS A 246 -1.85 -13.99 -6.62
N LEU A 247 -2.33 -14.88 -5.73
CA LEU A 247 -2.67 -16.26 -6.07
C LEU A 247 -3.92 -16.33 -6.95
N ASP A 248 -4.92 -15.48 -6.67
CA ASP A 248 -6.12 -15.39 -7.52
C ASP A 248 -5.76 -14.90 -8.93
N GLU A 249 -4.90 -13.90 -9.06
CA GLU A 249 -4.44 -13.41 -10.36
C GLU A 249 -3.58 -14.46 -11.07
N ALA A 250 -2.74 -15.20 -10.35
CA ALA A 250 -1.96 -16.30 -10.91
C ALA A 250 -2.85 -17.40 -11.50
N ASN A 251 -3.98 -17.72 -10.86
CA ASN A 251 -4.96 -18.66 -11.39
C ASN A 251 -5.61 -18.16 -12.70
N ARG A 252 -5.76 -16.85 -12.87
CA ARG A 252 -6.33 -16.25 -14.11
C ARG A 252 -5.34 -16.20 -15.25
N ASN A 253 -4.08 -15.82 -14.96
CA ASN A 253 -3.05 -15.59 -15.99
C ASN A 253 -2.15 -16.81 -16.24
N GLY A 254 -2.31 -17.89 -15.47
CA GLY A 254 -1.55 -19.16 -15.61
C GLY A 254 -0.15 -19.14 -14.97
N ALA A 255 0.19 -18.12 -14.17
CA ALA A 255 1.49 -18.07 -13.49
C ALA A 255 1.57 -19.13 -12.37
N SER A 256 2.73 -19.72 -12.18
CA SER A 256 3.00 -20.65 -11.08
C SER A 256 3.70 -19.96 -9.92
N LEU A 257 3.07 -19.92 -8.74
CA LEU A 257 3.56 -19.21 -7.54
C LEU A 257 3.73 -20.15 -6.32
N PRO A 258 4.50 -21.26 -6.42
CA PRO A 258 4.59 -22.25 -5.33
C PRO A 258 5.17 -21.67 -4.05
N VAL A 259 6.20 -20.82 -4.13
CA VAL A 259 6.81 -20.16 -2.96
C VAL A 259 5.83 -19.20 -2.28
N THR A 260 5.12 -18.39 -3.05
CA THR A 260 4.12 -17.46 -2.53
C THR A 260 3.00 -18.19 -1.79
N ALA A 261 2.48 -19.28 -2.37
CA ALA A 261 1.46 -20.12 -1.76
C ALA A 261 1.94 -20.74 -0.44
N LEU A 262 3.18 -21.25 -0.40
CA LEU A 262 3.77 -21.82 0.80
C LEU A 262 3.96 -20.75 1.90
N VAL A 263 4.49 -19.59 1.54
CA VAL A 263 4.72 -18.50 2.50
C VAL A 263 3.40 -17.94 3.04
N ASP A 264 2.33 -17.89 2.24
CA ASP A 264 1.00 -17.54 2.76
C ASP A 264 0.54 -18.50 3.87
N GLN A 265 0.79 -19.82 3.72
CA GLN A 265 0.48 -20.79 4.78
C GLN A 265 1.33 -20.53 6.04
N PHE A 266 2.60 -20.15 5.88
CA PHE A 266 3.44 -19.80 7.02
C PHE A 266 2.92 -18.56 7.75
N TYR A 267 2.43 -17.56 7.04
CA TYR A 267 1.75 -16.41 7.66
C TYR A 267 0.46 -16.81 8.39
N LYS A 268 -0.28 -17.80 7.87
CA LYS A 268 -1.44 -18.35 8.58
C LYS A 268 -1.05 -18.96 9.92
N ASP A 269 0.10 -19.66 9.99
CA ASP A 269 0.62 -20.18 11.26
C ASP A 269 0.92 -19.04 12.23
N VAL A 270 1.54 -17.94 11.76
CA VAL A 270 1.80 -16.77 12.63
C VAL A 270 0.51 -16.09 13.08
N GLN A 271 -0.55 -16.05 12.27
CA GLN A 271 -1.87 -15.59 12.72
C GLN A 271 -2.42 -16.47 13.85
N ALA A 272 -2.27 -17.79 13.75
CA ALA A 272 -2.69 -18.75 14.79
C ALA A 272 -1.89 -18.59 16.09
N MET A 273 -0.67 -18.02 16.02
CA MET A 273 0.15 -17.64 17.18
C MET A 273 -0.30 -16.33 17.85
N GLY A 274 -1.34 -15.67 17.35
CA GLY A 274 -1.78 -14.34 17.81
C GLY A 274 -1.15 -13.17 17.07
N GLY A 275 -0.29 -13.44 16.07
CA GLY A 275 0.51 -12.44 15.35
C GLY A 275 -0.22 -11.73 14.20
N ARG A 276 -1.55 -11.63 14.22
CA ARG A 276 -2.34 -11.00 13.13
C ARG A 276 -1.88 -9.58 12.77
N ARG A 277 -1.44 -8.82 13.79
CA ARG A 277 -1.00 -7.43 13.64
C ARG A 277 0.51 -7.26 13.63
N TRP A 278 1.27 -8.35 13.79
CA TRP A 278 2.72 -8.32 13.72
C TRP A 278 3.22 -7.99 12.31
N ASP A 279 4.42 -7.41 12.26
CA ASP A 279 5.13 -7.15 10.99
C ASP A 279 5.39 -8.46 10.22
N THR A 280 5.41 -8.39 8.92
CA THR A 280 5.68 -9.54 8.03
C THR A 280 6.98 -10.29 8.36
N SER A 281 7.94 -9.65 9.00
CA SER A 281 9.18 -10.27 9.46
C SER A 281 8.98 -11.31 10.57
N ALA A 282 7.79 -11.42 11.15
CA ALA A 282 7.44 -12.41 12.19
C ALA A 282 7.43 -13.86 11.69
N LEU A 283 7.74 -14.12 10.41
CA LEU A 283 8.03 -15.48 9.93
C LEU A 283 9.16 -16.17 10.73
N LEU A 284 10.10 -15.41 11.27
CA LEU A 284 11.13 -15.95 12.15
C LEU A 284 10.55 -16.51 13.47
N ALA A 285 9.55 -15.84 14.06
CA ALA A 285 8.91 -16.32 15.29
C ALA A 285 8.32 -17.73 15.14
N ARG A 286 7.84 -18.08 13.94
CA ARG A 286 7.33 -19.42 13.62
C ARG A 286 8.41 -20.50 13.69
N LEU A 287 9.66 -20.18 13.34
CA LEU A 287 10.79 -21.10 13.32
C LEU A 287 11.43 -21.29 14.71
N GLU A 288 11.17 -20.36 15.63
CA GLU A 288 11.74 -20.33 16.99
C GLU A 288 10.79 -20.92 18.06
N ARG A 289 9.77 -21.63 17.64
CA ARG A 289 8.85 -22.38 18.51
C ARG A 289 9.50 -23.58 19.18
#